data_602bf9a12367d9d16311acc315a1bfdf
#
_entry.id   602bf9a12367d9d16311acc315a1bfdf
#
_cell.length_a   1.000
_cell.length_b   1.000
_cell.length_c   1.000
_cell.angle_alpha   90.00
_cell.angle_beta   90.00
_cell.angle_gamma   90.00
#
_symmetry.space_group_name_H-M   'P 1'
#
loop_
_entity.id
_entity.type
_entity.pdbx_description
1 polymer ?
#
loop_
_entity_poly.entity_id
_entity_poly.type
_entity_poly.pdbx_seq_one_letter_code
_entity_poly.pdbx_strand_id
1 'polypeptide(L)'
;MKNSSNTRYSKDEAIEECMRNCPGPEKCPYGGYIIYASEDPRYSDLMYECSIYKEFRRVRENMERLIKVLPKGLWERRLDNFIPEDEVTERALDLSKKYVRHRAWKIGSNFVLLGGYGTGKTHLAAGIAIEAVNLGDTVAFITAPSLKIGDFKTVCEKVQECSGVDLLVIDDLSNETENKMTTDKIFELINHRYEQGAGTIITSNLNLTDFDSTVGARIFSRLGERTAIMRLEGVSSYREKKRERYVAWTKEQFQDAGSQLQEERRKEE
;
A
#
# COMPACT_ATOMS: atom_id res chain seq x y z
N MET A 1 31.30 -24.22 12.30
CA MET A 1 31.22 -25.64 12.65
C MET A 1 31.48 -26.43 11.41
N LYS A 2 32.57 -27.19 11.39
CA LYS A 2 32.93 -28.08 10.27
C LYS A 2 32.00 -29.27 10.33
N ASN A 3 31.05 -29.39 9.42
CA ASN A 3 30.33 -30.63 9.20
C ASN A 3 31.19 -31.51 8.27
N SER A 4 31.80 -32.47 8.88
CA SER A 4 32.52 -33.55 8.25
C SER A 4 31.53 -34.67 7.83
N SER A 5 30.83 -34.46 6.75
CA SER A 5 30.32 -35.56 5.93
C SER A 5 30.41 -35.10 4.47
N ASN A 6 31.30 -35.78 3.75
CA ASN A 6 31.62 -35.54 2.33
C ASN A 6 30.47 -36.04 1.41
N THR A 7 29.23 -35.85 1.81
CA THR A 7 28.06 -36.24 1.01
C THR A 7 27.81 -35.11 0.01
N ARG A 8 28.24 -35.28 -1.23
CA ARG A 8 27.91 -34.40 -2.34
C ARG A 8 26.49 -34.72 -2.79
N TYR A 9 25.59 -33.80 -2.52
CA TYR A 9 24.20 -33.91 -2.97
C TYR A 9 24.05 -33.52 -4.44
N SER A 10 23.21 -34.23 -5.17
CA SER A 10 22.67 -33.76 -6.45
C SER A 10 21.83 -32.48 -6.21
N LYS A 11 21.47 -31.78 -7.29
CA LYS A 11 20.65 -30.57 -7.18
C LYS A 11 19.34 -30.82 -6.43
N ASP A 12 18.63 -31.87 -6.78
CA ASP A 12 17.30 -32.19 -6.22
C ASP A 12 17.41 -32.59 -4.74
N GLU A 13 18.37 -33.42 -4.38
CA GLU A 13 18.64 -33.76 -2.98
C GLU A 13 19.02 -32.55 -2.13
N ALA A 14 19.84 -31.63 -2.66
CA ALA A 14 20.22 -30.42 -1.95
C ALA A 14 19.03 -29.47 -1.75
N ILE A 15 18.12 -29.39 -2.72
CA ILE A 15 16.87 -28.61 -2.61
C ILE A 15 15.96 -29.23 -1.54
N GLU A 16 15.73 -30.55 -1.58
CA GLU A 16 14.89 -31.25 -0.59
C GLU A 16 15.43 -31.09 0.83
N GLU A 17 16.74 -31.25 1.03
CA GLU A 17 17.37 -31.10 2.34
C GLU A 17 17.27 -29.67 2.87
N CYS A 18 17.51 -28.67 1.99
CA CYS A 18 17.35 -27.26 2.33
C CYS A 18 15.90 -26.94 2.70
N MET A 19 14.93 -27.44 1.96
CA MET A 19 13.50 -27.21 2.22
C MET A 19 13.04 -27.85 3.52
N ARG A 20 13.54 -29.08 3.82
CA ARG A 20 13.21 -29.81 5.06
C ARG A 20 13.67 -29.07 6.31
N ASN A 21 14.85 -28.44 6.26
CA ASN A 21 15.51 -27.79 7.39
C ASN A 21 15.54 -26.25 7.26
N CYS A 22 14.67 -25.66 6.43
CA CYS A 22 14.68 -24.23 6.14
C CYS A 22 14.39 -23.38 7.40
N PRO A 23 15.34 -22.52 7.86
CA PRO A 23 15.12 -21.66 9.02
C PRO A 23 14.28 -20.43 8.69
N GLY A 24 13.82 -20.32 7.44
CA GLY A 24 13.17 -19.14 6.88
C GLY A 24 14.14 -18.17 6.20
N PRO A 25 13.62 -17.30 5.32
CA PRO A 25 14.47 -16.45 4.49
C PRO A 25 15.29 -15.43 5.29
N GLU A 26 14.74 -14.91 6.41
CA GLU A 26 15.43 -13.95 7.27
C GLU A 26 16.66 -14.54 7.98
N LYS A 27 16.62 -15.84 8.26
CA LYS A 27 17.67 -16.57 8.99
C LYS A 27 18.49 -17.47 8.09
N CYS A 28 18.35 -17.35 6.76
CA CYS A 28 19.04 -18.20 5.80
C CYS A 28 20.56 -18.00 5.89
N PRO A 29 21.33 -19.03 6.30
CA PRO A 29 22.79 -18.90 6.48
C PRO A 29 23.54 -18.79 5.13
N TYR A 30 22.89 -19.14 4.03
CA TYR A 30 23.46 -19.17 2.68
C TYR A 30 23.00 -18.00 1.83
N GLY A 31 22.34 -16.99 2.40
CA GLY A 31 21.89 -15.80 1.69
C GLY A 31 20.96 -16.08 0.51
N GLY A 32 20.20 -17.19 0.59
CA GLY A 32 19.24 -17.58 -0.45
C GLY A 32 19.79 -18.48 -1.55
N TYR A 33 20.97 -19.04 -1.37
CA TYR A 33 21.55 -19.97 -2.35
C TYR A 33 21.63 -21.38 -1.76
N ILE A 34 21.33 -22.37 -2.60
CA ILE A 34 21.50 -23.80 -2.32
C ILE A 34 22.72 -24.26 -3.10
N ILE A 35 23.68 -24.86 -2.40
CA ILE A 35 24.94 -25.34 -2.97
C ILE A 35 24.80 -26.83 -3.20
N TYR A 36 25.17 -27.31 -4.41
CA TYR A 36 25.12 -28.70 -4.80
C TYR A 36 26.32 -29.09 -5.67
N ALA A 37 26.61 -30.39 -5.74
CA ALA A 37 27.71 -30.91 -6.53
C ALA A 37 27.44 -30.78 -8.04
N SER A 38 28.44 -30.35 -8.79
CA SER A 38 28.38 -30.42 -10.26
C SER A 38 28.58 -31.81 -10.78
N GLU A 39 27.80 -32.21 -11.79
CA GLU A 39 28.03 -33.43 -12.56
C GLU A 39 29.23 -33.31 -13.49
N ASP A 40 29.61 -32.06 -13.85
CA ASP A 40 30.78 -31.76 -14.66
C ASP A 40 32.03 -31.64 -13.77
N PRO A 41 33.06 -32.52 -13.93
CA PRO A 41 34.24 -32.52 -13.07
C PRO A 41 35.10 -31.22 -13.18
N ARG A 42 34.83 -30.35 -14.13
CA ARG A 42 35.50 -29.06 -14.26
C ARG A 42 35.02 -28.03 -13.22
N TYR A 43 33.87 -28.28 -12.59
CA TYR A 43 33.29 -27.41 -11.58
C TYR A 43 33.20 -28.16 -10.24
N SER A 44 33.56 -27.50 -9.15
CA SER A 44 33.53 -28.10 -7.81
C SER A 44 32.11 -28.13 -7.24
N ASP A 45 31.45 -26.96 -7.23
CA ASP A 45 30.09 -26.80 -6.70
C ASP A 45 29.33 -25.78 -7.55
N LEU A 46 28.02 -25.97 -7.64
CA LEU A 46 27.11 -25.04 -8.31
C LEU A 46 26.13 -24.45 -7.29
N MET A 47 25.57 -23.30 -7.64
CA MET A 47 24.61 -22.60 -6.80
C MET A 47 23.25 -22.52 -7.48
N TYR A 48 22.20 -22.77 -6.73
CA TYR A 48 20.82 -22.60 -7.13
C TYR A 48 20.16 -21.53 -6.27
N GLU A 49 19.52 -20.53 -6.87
CA GLU A 49 18.79 -19.50 -6.13
C GLU A 49 17.51 -20.09 -5.53
N CYS A 50 17.37 -20.02 -4.21
CA CYS A 50 16.21 -20.51 -3.48
C CYS A 50 14.96 -19.67 -3.84
N SER A 51 13.90 -20.34 -4.30
CA SER A 51 12.65 -19.66 -4.71
C SER A 51 11.98 -18.91 -3.56
N ILE A 52 12.04 -19.47 -2.33
CA ILE A 52 11.49 -18.82 -1.12
C ILE A 52 12.25 -17.53 -0.81
N TYR A 53 13.57 -17.56 -0.90
CA TYR A 53 14.39 -16.39 -0.64
C TYR A 53 14.24 -15.33 -1.75
N LYS A 54 14.12 -15.76 -2.99
CA LYS A 54 13.85 -14.89 -4.14
C LYS A 54 12.55 -14.12 -3.96
N GLU A 55 11.49 -14.82 -3.55
CA GLU A 55 10.19 -14.21 -3.28
C GLU A 55 10.27 -13.23 -2.10
N PHE A 56 10.89 -13.63 -1.00
CA PHE A 56 11.11 -12.76 0.17
C PHE A 56 11.88 -11.49 -0.21
N ARG A 57 12.96 -11.61 -0.99
CA ARG A 57 13.74 -10.48 -1.48
C ARG A 57 12.87 -9.55 -2.33
N ARG A 58 12.06 -10.11 -3.24
CA ARG A 58 11.16 -9.36 -4.11
C ARG A 58 10.14 -8.56 -3.29
N VAL A 59 9.49 -9.17 -2.32
CA VAL A 59 8.54 -8.50 -1.43
C VAL A 59 9.23 -7.37 -0.65
N ARG A 60 10.40 -7.64 -0.10
CA ARG A 60 11.18 -6.66 0.64
C ARG A 60 11.57 -5.45 -0.22
N GLU A 61 12.10 -5.68 -1.42
CA GLU A 61 12.47 -4.61 -2.36
C GLU A 61 11.24 -3.78 -2.78
N ASN A 62 10.10 -4.42 -3.06
CA ASN A 62 8.87 -3.73 -3.40
C ASN A 62 8.34 -2.91 -2.21
N MET A 63 8.45 -3.43 -0.97
CA MET A 63 8.07 -2.70 0.23
C MET A 63 8.98 -1.48 0.46
N GLU A 64 10.28 -1.62 0.28
CA GLU A 64 11.24 -0.50 0.37
C GLU A 64 10.92 0.60 -0.67
N ARG A 65 10.50 0.22 -1.88
CA ARG A 65 10.04 1.17 -2.92
C ARG A 65 8.76 1.88 -2.51
N LEU A 66 7.76 1.13 -2.03
CA LEU A 66 6.49 1.71 -1.59
C LEU A 66 6.69 2.68 -0.41
N ILE A 67 7.47 2.31 0.60
CA ILE A 67 7.72 3.15 1.79
C ILE A 67 8.39 4.48 1.42
N LYS A 68 9.24 4.52 0.38
CA LYS A 68 9.88 5.77 -0.06
C LYS A 68 8.89 6.82 -0.57
N VAL A 69 7.77 6.40 -1.14
CA VAL A 69 6.75 7.28 -1.72
C VAL A 69 5.51 7.43 -0.84
N LEU A 70 5.26 6.46 0.03
CA LEU A 70 4.13 6.46 0.94
C LEU A 70 4.37 7.45 2.09
N PRO A 71 3.45 8.40 2.36
CA PRO A 71 3.55 9.30 3.50
C PRO A 71 3.74 8.54 4.83
N LYS A 72 4.65 9.01 5.69
CA LYS A 72 4.99 8.33 6.97
C LYS A 72 3.77 8.00 7.84
N GLY A 73 2.76 8.86 7.86
CA GLY A 73 1.51 8.62 8.60
C GLY A 73 0.67 7.45 8.08
N LEU A 74 1.04 6.88 6.92
CA LEU A 74 0.36 5.74 6.30
C LEU A 74 1.14 4.42 6.42
N TRP A 75 2.37 4.43 6.90
CA TRP A 75 3.23 3.24 6.96
C TRP A 75 2.64 2.08 7.79
N GLU A 76 1.84 2.40 8.78
CA GLU A 76 1.19 1.42 9.67
C GLU A 76 -0.28 1.19 9.33
N ARG A 77 -0.78 1.78 8.24
CA ARG A 77 -2.17 1.59 7.83
C ARG A 77 -2.35 0.23 7.17
N ARG A 78 -3.15 -0.61 7.83
CA ARG A 78 -3.49 -1.97 7.38
C ARG A 78 -5.00 -2.12 7.31
N LEU A 79 -5.48 -3.04 6.50
CA LEU A 79 -6.91 -3.37 6.49
C LEU A 79 -7.36 -3.96 7.84
N ASP A 80 -6.46 -4.65 8.54
CA ASP A 80 -6.77 -5.28 9.82
C ASP A 80 -6.83 -4.30 11.00
N ASN A 81 -6.18 -3.14 10.89
CA ASN A 81 -6.27 -2.08 11.89
C ASN A 81 -7.24 -0.94 11.52
N PHE A 82 -7.98 -1.10 10.45
CA PHE A 82 -9.10 -0.22 10.12
C PHE A 82 -10.27 -0.53 11.03
N ILE A 83 -10.76 0.47 11.76
CA ILE A 83 -11.89 0.33 12.68
C ILE A 83 -13.12 0.93 11.99
N PRO A 84 -14.05 0.10 11.48
CA PRO A 84 -15.30 0.61 10.94
C PRO A 84 -16.18 1.17 12.07
N GLU A 85 -16.84 2.29 11.83
CA GLU A 85 -17.70 2.95 12.82
C GLU A 85 -19.20 2.86 12.47
N ASP A 86 -19.50 2.43 11.24
CA ASP A 86 -20.86 2.30 10.72
C ASP A 86 -20.89 1.24 9.58
N GLU A 87 -22.10 0.90 9.14
CA GLU A 87 -22.30 -0.09 8.07
C GLU A 87 -21.63 0.32 6.73
N VAL A 88 -21.49 1.62 6.46
CA VAL A 88 -20.88 2.11 5.22
C VAL A 88 -19.38 1.84 5.25
N THR A 89 -18.72 2.14 6.35
CA THR A 89 -17.30 1.90 6.55
C THR A 89 -16.97 0.41 6.68
N GLU A 90 -17.88 -0.38 7.26
CA GLU A 90 -17.77 -1.85 7.29
C GLU A 90 -17.83 -2.45 5.88
N ARG A 91 -18.78 -2.01 5.04
CA ARG A 91 -18.86 -2.41 3.64
C ARG A 91 -17.62 -2.01 2.86
N ALA A 92 -17.07 -0.81 3.11
CA ALA A 92 -15.85 -0.34 2.46
C ALA A 92 -14.65 -1.22 2.81
N LEU A 93 -14.53 -1.63 4.08
CA LEU A 93 -13.51 -2.57 4.53
C LEU A 93 -13.68 -3.95 3.89
N ASP A 94 -14.90 -4.49 3.86
CA ASP A 94 -15.19 -5.80 3.27
C ASP A 94 -14.88 -5.82 1.77
N LEU A 95 -15.29 -4.80 1.03
CA LEU A 95 -14.93 -4.64 -0.39
C LEU A 95 -13.43 -4.52 -0.60
N SER A 96 -12.72 -3.79 0.27
CA SER A 96 -11.27 -3.68 0.21
C SER A 96 -10.57 -5.02 0.43
N LYS A 97 -11.03 -5.81 1.41
CA LYS A 97 -10.55 -7.18 1.66
C LYS A 97 -10.85 -8.13 0.50
N LYS A 98 -12.04 -8.02 -0.12
CA LYS A 98 -12.39 -8.80 -1.32
C LYS A 98 -11.50 -8.42 -2.52
N TYR A 99 -11.26 -7.12 -2.72
CA TYR A 99 -10.39 -6.62 -3.78
C TYR A 99 -8.97 -7.20 -3.66
N VAL A 100 -8.43 -7.25 -2.44
CA VAL A 100 -7.12 -7.87 -2.15
C VAL A 100 -7.17 -9.38 -2.35
N ARG A 101 -8.14 -10.08 -1.76
CA ARG A 101 -8.27 -11.54 -1.83
C ARG A 101 -8.28 -12.07 -3.26
N HIS A 102 -8.97 -11.36 -4.16
CA HIS A 102 -9.05 -11.73 -5.57
C HIS A 102 -7.94 -11.14 -6.43
N ARG A 103 -7.03 -10.35 -5.85
CA ARG A 103 -5.99 -9.59 -6.57
C ARG A 103 -6.60 -8.87 -7.78
N ALA A 104 -7.72 -8.19 -7.56
CA ALA A 104 -8.58 -7.67 -8.62
C ALA A 104 -7.86 -6.71 -9.59
N TRP A 105 -6.78 -6.08 -9.14
CA TRP A 105 -5.90 -5.24 -10.00
C TRP A 105 -5.24 -6.03 -11.13
N LYS A 106 -5.00 -7.35 -10.98
CA LYS A 106 -4.40 -8.20 -12.02
C LYS A 106 -5.31 -8.45 -13.22
N ILE A 107 -6.60 -8.28 -13.02
CA ILE A 107 -7.61 -8.38 -14.10
C ILE A 107 -8.10 -7.00 -14.56
N GLY A 108 -7.37 -5.93 -14.20
CA GLY A 108 -7.68 -4.56 -14.59
C GLY A 108 -8.88 -3.94 -13.87
N SER A 109 -9.29 -4.51 -12.72
CA SER A 109 -10.35 -3.92 -11.92
C SER A 109 -9.83 -2.70 -11.17
N ASN A 110 -10.56 -1.59 -11.27
CA ASN A 110 -10.30 -0.36 -10.54
C ASN A 110 -11.13 -0.29 -9.27
N PHE A 111 -10.67 0.51 -8.31
CA PHE A 111 -11.41 0.76 -7.08
C PHE A 111 -11.42 2.26 -6.76
N VAL A 112 -12.60 2.86 -6.76
CA VAL A 112 -12.79 4.29 -6.48
C VAL A 112 -13.46 4.45 -5.13
N LEU A 113 -12.82 5.23 -4.24
CA LEU A 113 -13.29 5.56 -2.91
C LEU A 113 -13.66 7.05 -2.87
N LEU A 114 -14.95 7.35 -2.77
CA LEU A 114 -15.49 8.72 -2.72
C LEU A 114 -16.04 9.03 -1.34
N GLY A 115 -15.97 10.28 -0.89
CA GLY A 115 -16.60 10.73 0.37
C GLY A 115 -15.84 11.86 1.06
N GLY A 116 -16.39 12.41 2.12
CA GLY A 116 -15.85 13.54 2.87
C GLY A 116 -14.45 13.31 3.47
N TYR A 117 -13.91 14.36 4.06
CA TYR A 117 -12.62 14.29 4.75
C TYR A 117 -12.69 13.39 5.99
N GLY A 118 -11.64 12.61 6.24
CA GLY A 118 -11.52 11.80 7.46
C GLY A 118 -12.36 10.51 7.48
N THR A 119 -13.01 10.12 6.38
CA THR A 119 -13.84 8.91 6.28
C THR A 119 -13.05 7.61 6.09
N GLY A 120 -11.71 7.66 6.03
CA GLY A 120 -10.85 6.47 5.98
C GLY A 120 -10.42 6.02 4.58
N LYS A 121 -10.77 6.73 3.49
CA LYS A 121 -10.41 6.39 2.10
C LYS A 121 -8.91 6.10 1.91
N THR A 122 -8.06 7.05 2.29
CA THR A 122 -6.60 6.92 2.19
C THR A 122 -6.07 5.77 3.05
N HIS A 123 -6.69 5.48 4.21
CA HIS A 123 -6.33 4.33 5.04
C HIS A 123 -6.59 3.02 4.30
N LEU A 124 -7.79 2.85 3.74
CA LEU A 124 -8.13 1.66 2.96
C LEU A 124 -7.24 1.50 1.74
N ALA A 125 -7.00 2.59 0.99
CA ALA A 125 -6.12 2.57 -0.18
C ALA A 125 -4.68 2.18 0.17
N ALA A 126 -4.10 2.75 1.26
CA ALA A 126 -2.78 2.39 1.75
C ALA A 126 -2.73 0.95 2.25
N GLY A 127 -3.77 0.49 2.97
CA GLY A 127 -3.89 -0.89 3.40
C GLY A 127 -3.87 -1.88 2.23
N ILE A 128 -4.65 -1.61 1.17
CA ILE A 128 -4.63 -2.44 -0.05
C ILE A 128 -3.25 -2.42 -0.71
N ALA A 129 -2.61 -1.24 -0.81
CA ALA A 129 -1.28 -1.09 -1.41
C ALA A 129 -0.23 -1.96 -0.70
N ILE A 130 -0.23 -1.96 0.63
CA ILE A 130 0.68 -2.75 1.45
C ILE A 130 0.40 -4.25 1.30
N GLU A 131 -0.87 -4.66 1.29
CA GLU A 131 -1.23 -6.06 1.05
C GLU A 131 -0.85 -6.54 -0.35
N ALA A 132 -0.98 -5.70 -1.38
CA ALA A 132 -0.51 -6.03 -2.73
C ALA A 132 1.00 -6.29 -2.77
N VAL A 133 1.79 -5.47 -2.06
CA VAL A 133 3.25 -5.71 -1.92
C VAL A 133 3.54 -7.00 -1.17
N ASN A 134 2.81 -7.30 -0.08
CA ASN A 134 2.96 -8.57 0.65
C ASN A 134 2.67 -9.80 -0.23
N LEU A 135 1.79 -9.64 -1.23
CA LEU A 135 1.52 -10.64 -2.25
C LEU A 135 2.56 -10.67 -3.39
N GLY A 136 3.66 -9.89 -3.27
CA GLY A 136 4.76 -9.83 -4.21
C GLY A 136 4.54 -8.90 -5.41
N ASP A 137 3.47 -8.12 -5.44
CA ASP A 137 3.18 -7.21 -6.55
C ASP A 137 3.93 -5.88 -6.42
N THR A 138 4.18 -5.26 -7.56
CA THR A 138 4.73 -3.91 -7.62
C THR A 138 3.62 -2.87 -7.46
N VAL A 139 3.85 -1.89 -6.59
CA VAL A 139 2.86 -0.85 -6.27
C VAL A 139 3.49 0.54 -6.38
N ALA A 140 2.78 1.46 -7.01
CA ALA A 140 3.05 2.89 -6.93
C ALA A 140 1.94 3.60 -6.13
N PHE A 141 2.34 4.56 -5.31
CA PHE A 141 1.43 5.42 -4.56
C PHE A 141 1.78 6.88 -4.84
N ILE A 142 0.84 7.62 -5.40
CA ILE A 142 0.97 9.04 -5.66
C ILE A 142 -0.19 9.80 -5.04
N THR A 143 0.08 11.00 -4.53
CA THR A 143 -1.00 11.94 -4.20
C THR A 143 -1.19 12.87 -5.38
N ALA A 144 -2.42 13.13 -5.78
CA ALA A 144 -2.69 14.04 -6.90
C ALA A 144 -2.03 15.43 -6.71
N PRO A 145 -2.02 16.02 -5.49
CA PRO A 145 -1.26 17.24 -5.23
C PRO A 145 0.26 17.13 -5.46
N SER A 146 0.86 15.96 -5.27
CA SER A 146 2.32 15.79 -5.46
C SER A 146 2.78 15.88 -6.92
N LEU A 147 1.85 15.69 -7.86
CA LEU A 147 2.11 15.87 -9.29
C LEU A 147 2.12 17.34 -9.72
N LYS A 148 1.67 18.26 -8.86
CA LYS A 148 1.77 19.72 -9.10
C LYS A 148 3.18 20.27 -8.82
N ILE A 149 4.01 19.50 -8.11
CA ILE A 149 5.33 19.92 -7.65
C ILE A 149 6.38 19.38 -8.62
N GLY A 150 7.06 20.26 -9.32
CA GLY A 150 8.13 19.92 -10.24
C GLY A 150 7.91 20.50 -11.63
N ASP A 151 8.93 20.40 -12.45
CA ASP A 151 8.88 20.73 -13.88
C ASP A 151 8.18 19.61 -14.68
N PHE A 152 7.94 19.90 -15.95
CA PHE A 152 7.30 18.94 -16.86
C PHE A 152 8.03 17.60 -16.92
N LYS A 153 9.36 17.62 -16.90
CA LYS A 153 10.19 16.42 -16.96
C LYS A 153 9.98 15.53 -15.73
N THR A 154 10.04 16.12 -14.54
CA THR A 154 9.80 15.42 -13.27
C THR A 154 8.42 14.77 -13.21
N VAL A 155 7.38 15.47 -13.70
CA VAL A 155 6.02 14.91 -13.76
C VAL A 155 5.95 13.73 -14.72
N CYS A 156 6.56 13.84 -15.91
CA CYS A 156 6.60 12.74 -16.89
C CYS A 156 7.34 11.51 -16.35
N GLU A 157 8.47 11.69 -15.67
CA GLU A 157 9.24 10.60 -15.05
C GLU A 157 8.39 9.87 -13.99
N LYS A 158 7.71 10.59 -13.10
CA LYS A 158 6.79 10.00 -12.12
C LYS A 158 5.64 9.23 -12.78
N VAL A 159 5.04 9.78 -13.82
CA VAL A 159 3.96 9.12 -14.58
C VAL A 159 4.46 7.84 -15.22
N GLN A 160 5.66 7.87 -15.81
CA GLN A 160 6.28 6.69 -16.42
C GLN A 160 6.59 5.59 -15.39
N GLU A 161 7.13 5.95 -14.23
CA GLU A 161 7.35 5.01 -13.12
C GLU A 161 6.03 4.36 -12.65
N CYS A 162 4.93 5.12 -12.64
CA CYS A 162 3.60 4.65 -12.24
C CYS A 162 2.90 3.79 -13.29
N SER A 163 3.30 3.88 -14.56
CA SER A 163 2.59 3.19 -15.65
C SER A 163 2.83 1.68 -15.66
N GLY A 164 4.02 1.23 -15.27
CA GLY A 164 4.47 -0.17 -15.36
C GLY A 164 4.24 -1.02 -14.10
N VAL A 165 3.65 -0.47 -13.03
CA VAL A 165 3.41 -1.24 -11.80
C VAL A 165 2.12 -2.06 -11.88
N ASP A 166 2.05 -3.14 -11.09
CA ASP A 166 0.85 -3.99 -11.01
C ASP A 166 -0.37 -3.22 -10.49
N LEU A 167 -0.19 -2.46 -9.41
CA LEU A 167 -1.23 -1.64 -8.80
C LEU A 167 -0.78 -0.18 -8.64
N LEU A 168 -1.59 0.76 -9.10
CA LEU A 168 -1.43 2.19 -8.87
C LEU A 168 -2.45 2.69 -7.87
N VAL A 169 -2.01 3.52 -6.92
CA VAL A 169 -2.89 4.31 -6.06
C VAL A 169 -2.71 5.79 -6.38
N ILE A 170 -3.82 6.46 -6.72
CA ILE A 170 -3.91 7.92 -6.87
C ILE A 170 -4.74 8.44 -5.69
N ASP A 171 -4.07 9.02 -4.71
CA ASP A 171 -4.72 9.52 -3.50
C ASP A 171 -5.05 11.01 -3.62
N ASP A 172 -6.21 11.38 -3.08
CA ASP A 172 -6.72 12.76 -2.96
C ASP A 172 -6.90 13.49 -4.31
N LEU A 173 -7.52 12.80 -5.28
CA LEU A 173 -7.91 13.42 -6.54
C LEU A 173 -9.09 14.38 -6.30
N SER A 174 -8.89 15.68 -6.55
CA SER A 174 -9.87 16.75 -6.30
C SER A 174 -9.93 17.76 -7.45
N ASN A 175 -10.98 18.60 -7.47
CA ASN A 175 -11.12 19.69 -8.43
C ASN A 175 -10.00 20.74 -8.33
N GLU A 176 -9.33 20.84 -7.18
CA GLU A 176 -8.21 21.76 -6.95
C GLU A 176 -6.96 21.39 -7.76
N THR A 177 -7.02 20.32 -8.56
CA THR A 177 -6.04 20.02 -9.60
C THR A 177 -6.18 21.00 -10.78
N GLU A 178 -6.22 22.32 -10.48
CA GLU A 178 -6.43 23.40 -11.46
C GLU A 178 -5.33 23.52 -12.52
N ASN A 179 -4.21 22.82 -12.37
CA ASN A 179 -3.20 22.77 -13.41
C ASN A 179 -3.64 21.76 -14.49
N LYS A 180 -4.15 22.25 -15.61
CA LYS A 180 -4.59 21.46 -16.76
C LYS A 180 -3.56 20.42 -17.16
N MET A 181 -2.28 20.75 -17.13
CA MET A 181 -1.18 19.82 -17.46
C MET A 181 -1.14 18.60 -16.52
N THR A 182 -1.31 18.81 -15.23
CA THR A 182 -1.33 17.71 -14.24
C THR A 182 -2.54 16.82 -14.44
N THR A 183 -3.70 17.43 -14.67
CA THR A 183 -4.95 16.70 -14.96
C THR A 183 -4.82 15.86 -16.22
N ASP A 184 -4.30 16.44 -17.30
CA ASP A 184 -4.09 15.73 -18.57
C ASP A 184 -3.13 14.54 -18.39
N LYS A 185 -2.08 14.68 -17.58
CA LYS A 185 -1.12 13.61 -17.28
C LYS A 185 -1.70 12.49 -16.41
N ILE A 186 -2.53 12.81 -15.43
CA ILE A 186 -3.28 11.81 -14.65
C ILE A 186 -4.20 11.01 -15.58
N PHE A 187 -4.91 11.69 -16.49
CA PHE A 187 -5.80 11.03 -17.43
C PHE A 187 -5.06 10.16 -18.45
N GLU A 188 -3.92 10.63 -18.95
CA GLU A 188 -3.05 9.85 -19.81
C GLU A 188 -2.59 8.56 -19.08
N LEU A 189 -2.22 8.66 -17.83
CA LEU A 189 -1.80 7.54 -16.99
C LEU A 189 -2.95 6.54 -16.77
N ILE A 190 -4.14 7.01 -16.38
CA ILE A 190 -5.33 6.16 -16.19
C ILE A 190 -5.68 5.45 -17.51
N ASN A 191 -5.66 6.18 -18.64
CA ASN A 191 -5.94 5.63 -19.95
C ASN A 191 -4.95 4.55 -20.36
N HIS A 192 -3.66 4.80 -20.19
CA HIS A 192 -2.61 3.83 -20.49
C HIS A 192 -2.79 2.55 -19.65
N ARG A 193 -3.08 2.67 -18.35
CA ARG A 193 -3.31 1.53 -17.47
C ARG A 193 -4.56 0.74 -17.84
N TYR A 194 -5.63 1.42 -18.23
CA TYR A 194 -6.82 0.78 -18.78
C TYR A 194 -6.49 -0.09 -20.00
N GLU A 195 -5.71 0.44 -20.95
CA GLU A 195 -5.28 -0.29 -22.16
C GLU A 195 -4.39 -1.50 -21.82
N GLN A 196 -3.59 -1.41 -20.77
CA GLN A 196 -2.75 -2.51 -20.26
C GLN A 196 -3.52 -3.52 -19.38
N GLY A 197 -4.80 -3.27 -19.08
CA GLY A 197 -5.55 -4.10 -18.14
C GLY A 197 -5.01 -4.10 -16.71
N ALA A 198 -4.39 -3.01 -16.28
CA ALA A 198 -3.80 -2.84 -14.95
C ALA A 198 -4.72 -2.03 -14.03
N GLY A 199 -4.98 -2.53 -12.81
CA GLY A 199 -5.90 -1.90 -11.87
C GLY A 199 -5.35 -0.63 -11.23
N THR A 200 -6.26 0.31 -10.96
CA THR A 200 -5.96 1.59 -10.31
C THR A 200 -6.92 1.83 -9.16
N ILE A 201 -6.40 2.27 -8.01
CA ILE A 201 -7.21 2.76 -6.88
C ILE A 201 -7.18 4.28 -6.93
N ILE A 202 -8.36 4.89 -6.79
CA ILE A 202 -8.50 6.35 -6.73
C ILE A 202 -9.26 6.71 -5.45
N THR A 203 -8.73 7.63 -4.67
CA THR A 203 -9.48 8.26 -3.60
C THR A 203 -9.81 9.71 -3.94
N SER A 204 -11.01 10.16 -3.55
CA SER A 204 -11.44 11.53 -3.80
C SER A 204 -12.40 12.03 -2.72
N ASN A 205 -12.34 13.33 -2.45
CA ASN A 205 -13.29 14.00 -1.55
C ASN A 205 -14.55 14.48 -2.28
N LEU A 206 -14.62 14.27 -3.58
CA LEU A 206 -15.75 14.64 -4.43
C LEU A 206 -16.91 13.67 -4.24
N ASN A 207 -18.13 14.14 -4.45
CA ASN A 207 -19.25 13.26 -4.70
C ASN A 207 -19.17 12.65 -6.12
N LEU A 208 -20.05 11.71 -6.44
CA LEU A 208 -19.98 11.00 -7.73
C LEU A 208 -20.14 11.93 -8.95
N THR A 209 -21.04 12.92 -8.87
CA THR A 209 -21.31 13.86 -9.97
C THR A 209 -20.12 14.77 -10.22
N ASP A 210 -19.52 15.30 -9.14
CA ASP A 210 -18.35 16.17 -9.25
C ASP A 210 -17.11 15.37 -9.68
N PHE A 211 -16.98 14.12 -9.24
CA PHE A 211 -15.94 13.22 -9.69
C PHE A 211 -16.04 12.94 -11.20
N ASP A 212 -17.23 12.60 -11.70
CA ASP A 212 -17.49 12.41 -13.14
C ASP A 212 -17.11 13.67 -13.95
N SER A 213 -17.55 14.83 -13.48
CA SER A 213 -17.23 16.12 -14.11
C SER A 213 -15.72 16.40 -14.14
N THR A 214 -15.01 16.02 -13.06
CA THR A 214 -13.57 16.25 -12.90
C THR A 214 -12.74 15.34 -13.80
N VAL A 215 -13.04 14.05 -13.82
CA VAL A 215 -12.32 13.08 -14.67
C VAL A 215 -12.73 13.14 -16.13
N GLY A 216 -13.91 13.70 -16.41
CA GLY A 216 -14.50 13.81 -17.73
C GLY A 216 -15.12 12.50 -18.24
N ALA A 217 -16.20 12.63 -19.00
CA ALA A 217 -17.04 11.51 -19.44
C ALA A 217 -16.26 10.36 -20.10
N ARG A 218 -15.20 10.67 -20.85
CA ARG A 218 -14.39 9.66 -21.55
C ARG A 218 -13.63 8.75 -20.57
N ILE A 219 -13.01 9.32 -19.54
CA ILE A 219 -12.26 8.56 -18.52
C ILE A 219 -13.22 7.87 -17.57
N PHE A 220 -14.30 8.56 -17.17
CA PHE A 220 -15.32 7.99 -16.31
C PHE A 220 -15.97 6.74 -16.95
N SER A 221 -16.28 6.79 -18.26
CA SER A 221 -16.80 5.64 -19.01
C SER A 221 -15.82 4.45 -18.98
N ARG A 222 -14.52 4.69 -19.20
CA ARG A 222 -13.49 3.63 -19.18
C ARG A 222 -13.27 3.06 -17.78
N LEU A 223 -13.23 3.94 -16.78
CA LEU A 223 -13.23 3.49 -15.40
C LEU A 223 -14.46 2.64 -15.09
N GLY A 224 -15.66 3.05 -15.57
CA GLY A 224 -16.94 2.41 -15.27
C GLY A 224 -17.06 0.95 -15.67
N GLU A 225 -16.36 0.51 -16.72
CA GLU A 225 -16.44 -0.87 -17.21
C GLU A 225 -15.94 -1.92 -16.20
N ARG A 226 -14.92 -1.58 -15.42
CA ARG A 226 -14.27 -2.52 -14.47
C ARG A 226 -13.96 -1.85 -13.14
N THR A 227 -14.88 -1.03 -12.63
CA THR A 227 -14.65 -0.26 -11.42
C THR A 227 -15.67 -0.58 -10.32
N ALA A 228 -15.18 -0.91 -9.14
CA ALA A 228 -15.97 -0.85 -7.94
C ALA A 228 -15.91 0.57 -7.37
N ILE A 229 -17.05 1.25 -7.28
CA ILE A 229 -17.17 2.59 -6.68
C ILE A 229 -17.77 2.42 -5.29
N MET A 230 -17.03 2.81 -4.26
CA MET A 230 -17.51 2.86 -2.88
C MET A 230 -17.69 4.31 -2.43
N ARG A 231 -18.91 4.66 -2.06
CA ARG A 231 -19.27 5.99 -1.55
C ARG A 231 -19.35 5.96 -0.03
N LEU A 232 -18.49 6.72 0.64
CA LEU A 232 -18.48 6.92 2.08
C LEU A 232 -19.24 8.22 2.42
N GLU A 233 -20.48 8.30 1.93
CA GLU A 233 -21.37 9.44 2.16
C GLU A 233 -22.07 9.29 3.52
N GLY A 234 -22.27 10.38 4.25
CA GLY A 234 -22.87 10.36 5.57
C GLY A 234 -21.97 9.84 6.69
N VAL A 235 -20.74 9.43 6.37
CA VAL A 235 -19.76 8.97 7.34
C VAL A 235 -19.13 10.15 8.07
N SER A 236 -19.17 10.11 9.41
CA SER A 236 -18.53 11.12 10.24
C SER A 236 -17.00 11.04 10.16
N SER A 237 -16.34 12.20 10.29
CA SER A 237 -14.90 12.28 10.25
C SER A 237 -14.24 11.60 11.47
N TYR A 238 -13.51 10.52 11.26
CA TYR A 238 -12.69 9.89 12.30
C TYR A 238 -11.62 10.84 12.89
N ARG A 239 -11.11 11.79 12.08
CA ARG A 239 -10.15 12.80 12.55
C ARG A 239 -10.78 13.74 13.56
N GLU A 240 -12.03 14.15 13.35
CA GLU A 240 -12.78 15.01 14.30
C GLU A 240 -13.03 14.28 15.60
N LYS A 241 -13.53 13.06 15.55
CA LYS A 241 -13.74 12.23 16.74
C LYS A 241 -12.43 11.98 17.51
N LYS A 242 -11.32 11.71 16.80
CA LYS A 242 -10.00 11.56 17.42
C LYS A 242 -9.55 12.86 18.09
N ARG A 243 -9.80 14.01 17.47
CA ARG A 243 -9.50 15.33 18.04
C ARG A 243 -10.34 15.57 19.30
N GLU A 244 -11.63 15.28 19.27
CA GLU A 244 -12.51 15.40 20.44
C GLU A 244 -12.05 14.53 21.60
N ARG A 245 -11.71 13.27 21.34
CA ARG A 245 -11.15 12.35 22.35
C ARG A 245 -9.83 12.88 22.92
N TYR A 246 -8.94 13.42 22.07
CA TYR A 246 -7.68 13.99 22.52
C TYR A 246 -7.89 15.24 23.38
N VAL A 247 -8.82 16.12 22.99
CA VAL A 247 -9.18 17.33 23.77
C VAL A 247 -9.82 16.95 25.11
N ALA A 248 -10.67 15.94 25.14
CA ALA A 248 -11.25 15.45 26.39
C ALA A 248 -10.17 14.90 27.33
N TRP A 249 -9.30 14.03 26.80
CA TRP A 249 -8.19 13.47 27.57
C TRP A 249 -7.21 14.54 28.12
N THR A 250 -6.85 15.52 27.30
CA THR A 250 -5.99 16.63 27.77
C THR A 250 -6.63 17.46 28.87
N LYS A 251 -7.96 17.71 28.79
CA LYS A 251 -8.67 18.45 29.84
C LYS A 251 -8.65 17.68 31.18
N GLU A 252 -8.87 16.36 31.17
CA GLU A 252 -8.78 15.53 32.37
C GLU A 252 -7.38 15.60 32.99
N GLN A 253 -6.33 15.42 32.21
CA GLN A 253 -4.94 15.46 32.70
C GLN A 253 -4.56 16.82 33.32
N PHE A 254 -5.01 17.93 32.72
CA PHE A 254 -4.74 19.26 33.26
C PHE A 254 -5.59 19.60 34.51
N GLN A 255 -6.80 19.04 34.61
CA GLN A 255 -7.61 19.18 35.83
C GLN A 255 -7.01 18.41 37.00
N ASP A 256 -6.56 17.19 36.79
CA ASP A 256 -5.91 16.37 37.81
C ASP A 256 -4.59 17.00 38.29
N ALA A 257 -3.77 17.52 37.38
CA ALA A 257 -2.53 18.21 37.73
C ALA A 257 -2.81 19.50 38.55
N GLY A 258 -3.85 20.24 38.20
CA GLY A 258 -4.27 21.43 38.96
C GLY A 258 -4.78 21.10 40.37
N SER A 259 -5.50 19.99 40.52
CA SER A 259 -6.01 19.52 41.79
C SER A 259 -4.87 19.04 42.72
N GLN A 260 -3.89 18.31 42.18
CA GLN A 260 -2.72 17.83 42.93
C GLN A 260 -1.86 19.00 43.43
N LEU A 261 -1.61 20.02 42.62
CA LEU A 261 -0.88 21.23 42.99
C LEU A 261 -1.60 22.05 44.07
N GLN A 262 -2.95 22.07 44.09
CA GLN A 262 -3.72 22.71 45.13
C GLN A 262 -3.69 21.94 46.45
N GLU A 263 -3.65 20.61 46.39
CA GLU A 263 -3.57 19.73 47.57
C GLU A 263 -2.18 19.76 48.23
N GLU A 264 -1.13 19.84 47.42
CA GLU A 264 0.23 20.04 47.88
C GLU A 264 0.41 21.39 48.59
N ARG A 265 -0.10 22.48 48.06
CA ARG A 265 -0.07 23.81 48.68
C ARG A 265 -0.83 23.84 50.00
N ARG A 266 -1.95 23.12 50.14
CA ARG A 266 -2.71 23.04 51.40
C ARG A 266 -2.01 22.22 52.51
N LYS A 267 -1.06 21.38 52.17
CA LYS A 267 -0.24 20.59 53.12
C LYS A 267 1.01 21.32 53.57
N GLU A 268 1.40 22.38 52.86
CA GLU A 268 2.53 23.23 53.21
C GLU A 268 2.11 24.47 54.02
N GLU A 269 0.82 24.81 54.13
CA GLU A 269 0.25 25.77 55.07
C GLU A 269 -0.22 25.08 56.38
#